data_690f0e08cd328c1eeaf4f93fd248ab55
#
_entry.id   690f0e08cd328c1eeaf4f93fd248ab55
#
_cell.length_a   1.000
_cell.length_b   1.000
_cell.length_c   1.000
_cell.angle_alpha   90.00
_cell.angle_beta   90.00
_cell.angle_gamma   90.00
#
_symmetry.space_group_name_H-M   'P 1'
#
loop_
_entity.id
_entity.type
_entity.pdbx_description
1 polymer ?
#
loop_
_entity_poly.entity_id
_entity_poly.type
_entity_poly.pdbx_seq_one_letter_code
_entity_poly.pdbx_strand_id
1 'polypeptide(L)'
;MELFSDFMGMTGGGQAIGRYAHYLTGITWIGLLYFFNFIQGSAFAEMSDGARGEALRKITWRALWWFRWAALGTWVTGIWILIAQEVRGDYFRSAAGMGISFGFLLGTTMAANVWMVIWPAQKIAIGSSVAVSEGGEADPAAPAAAKRAARASRVNTLFSIPLIFFMMWASHFGRNFGNPEAGTRITIWIVFGLIGLVMELSALGRIGGYDNAINKLVLDKH
;
A
#
# COMPACT_ATOMS: atom_id res chain seq x y z
N MET A 1 -3.85 -13.53 38.50
CA MET A 1 -4.43 -14.17 37.30
C MET A 1 -5.21 -13.15 36.47
N GLU A 2 -5.99 -12.26 37.09
CA GLU A 2 -6.75 -11.21 36.39
C GLU A 2 -5.84 -10.27 35.53
N LEU A 3 -4.73 -9.78 36.11
CA LEU A 3 -3.80 -8.91 35.38
C LEU A 3 -3.23 -9.57 34.10
N PHE A 4 -3.02 -10.88 34.13
CA PHE A 4 -2.52 -11.62 32.97
C PHE A 4 -3.64 -11.86 31.95
N SER A 5 -4.87 -12.13 32.40
CA SER A 5 -6.03 -12.26 31.50
C SER A 5 -6.36 -10.93 30.83
N ASP A 6 -6.27 -9.82 31.56
CA ASP A 6 -6.49 -8.47 31.01
C ASP A 6 -5.38 -8.07 30.04
N PHE A 7 -4.12 -8.44 30.35
CA PHE A 7 -3.00 -8.20 29.44
C PHE A 7 -3.11 -9.05 28.16
N MET A 8 -3.54 -10.32 28.27
CA MET A 8 -3.70 -11.20 27.12
C MET A 8 -5.06 -11.06 26.43
N GLY A 9 -6.00 -10.35 27.04
CA GLY A 9 -7.34 -10.11 26.51
C GLY A 9 -7.31 -9.30 25.20
N MET A 10 -8.29 -9.59 24.33
CA MET A 10 -8.43 -8.91 23.02
C MET A 10 -8.58 -7.38 23.16
N THR A 11 -9.23 -6.94 24.22
CA THR A 11 -9.51 -5.49 24.48
C THR A 11 -8.38 -4.78 25.20
N GLY A 12 -7.47 -5.50 25.85
CA GLY A 12 -6.33 -4.96 26.58
C GLY A 12 -5.01 -5.13 25.85
N GLY A 13 -4.18 -6.03 26.34
CA GLY A 13 -2.84 -6.30 25.79
C GLY A 13 -2.84 -6.82 24.36
N GLY A 14 -3.85 -7.61 23.97
CA GLY A 14 -4.00 -8.06 22.58
C GLY A 14 -4.16 -6.91 21.61
N GLN A 15 -4.90 -5.86 21.99
CA GLN A 15 -5.02 -4.64 21.18
C GLN A 15 -3.69 -3.87 21.13
N ALA A 16 -2.96 -3.77 22.24
CA ALA A 16 -1.68 -3.08 22.29
C ALA A 16 -0.63 -3.79 21.41
N ILE A 17 -0.55 -5.12 21.49
CA ILE A 17 0.34 -5.93 20.66
C ILE A 17 -0.06 -5.83 19.19
N GLY A 18 -1.35 -5.90 18.88
CA GLY A 18 -1.85 -5.74 17.51
C GLY A 18 -1.49 -4.38 16.91
N ARG A 19 -1.62 -3.29 17.66
CA ARG A 19 -1.21 -1.94 17.24
C ARG A 19 0.31 -1.84 17.04
N TYR A 20 1.08 -2.40 17.97
CA TYR A 20 2.54 -2.41 17.86
C TYR A 20 2.99 -3.16 16.60
N ALA A 21 2.46 -4.35 16.35
CA ALA A 21 2.73 -5.12 15.14
C ALA A 21 2.31 -4.36 13.87
N HIS A 22 1.15 -3.67 13.91
CA HIS A 22 0.67 -2.85 12.81
C HIS A 22 1.62 -1.69 12.50
N TYR A 23 2.15 -1.00 13.51
CA TYR A 23 3.14 0.05 13.32
C TYR A 23 4.44 -0.50 12.72
N LEU A 24 4.98 -1.59 13.25
CA LEU A 24 6.23 -2.17 12.75
C LEU A 24 6.12 -2.60 11.29
N THR A 25 5.06 -3.34 10.96
CA THR A 25 4.83 -3.78 9.59
C THR A 25 4.48 -2.62 8.67
N GLY A 26 3.71 -1.64 9.15
CA GLY A 26 3.36 -0.42 8.41
C GLY A 26 4.56 0.45 8.08
N ILE A 27 5.45 0.68 9.05
CA ILE A 27 6.72 1.42 8.83
C ILE A 27 7.57 0.72 7.77
N THR A 28 7.69 -0.61 7.87
CA THR A 28 8.45 -1.40 6.90
C THR A 28 7.82 -1.32 5.51
N TRP A 29 6.50 -1.46 5.41
CA TRP A 29 5.78 -1.41 4.13
C TRP A 29 5.89 -0.05 3.46
N ILE A 30 5.52 1.02 4.17
CA ILE A 30 5.53 2.38 3.62
C ILE A 30 6.96 2.89 3.39
N GLY A 31 7.89 2.57 4.29
CA GLY A 31 9.30 2.92 4.12
C GLY A 31 9.91 2.30 2.87
N LEU A 32 9.66 1.01 2.60
CA LEU A 32 10.11 0.37 1.36
C LEU A 32 9.38 0.90 0.12
N LEU A 33 8.09 1.24 0.22
CA LEU A 33 7.36 1.90 -0.87
C LEU A 33 8.05 3.21 -1.28
N TYR A 34 8.42 4.04 -0.31
CA TYR A 34 9.09 5.32 -0.55
C TYR A 34 10.53 5.11 -1.05
N PHE A 35 11.23 4.12 -0.52
CA PHE A 35 12.54 3.74 -1.04
C PHE A 35 12.48 3.39 -2.53
N PHE A 36 11.56 2.56 -2.95
CA PHE A 36 11.42 2.18 -4.37
C PHE A 36 11.08 3.35 -5.28
N ASN A 37 10.22 4.27 -4.82
CA ASN A 37 9.70 5.35 -5.66
C ASN A 37 10.55 6.63 -5.62
N PHE A 38 11.16 6.97 -4.48
CA PHE A 38 11.89 8.24 -4.34
C PHE A 38 13.39 8.09 -4.41
N ILE A 39 13.94 6.91 -4.08
CA ILE A 39 15.39 6.71 -4.00
C ILE A 39 15.86 5.77 -5.11
N GLN A 40 15.34 4.55 -5.15
CA GLN A 40 15.84 3.53 -6.06
C GLN A 40 15.69 3.92 -7.53
N GLY A 41 14.56 4.55 -7.92
CA GLY A 41 14.29 4.93 -9.30
C GLY A 41 15.33 5.88 -9.86
N SER A 42 15.64 6.97 -9.13
CA SER A 42 16.65 7.95 -9.50
C SER A 42 18.07 7.36 -9.47
N ALA A 43 18.40 6.62 -8.40
CA ALA A 43 19.71 5.97 -8.28
C ALA A 43 19.97 5.00 -9.45
N PHE A 44 18.97 4.24 -9.86
CA PHE A 44 19.11 3.30 -10.98
C PHE A 44 19.30 3.99 -12.35
N ALA A 45 18.78 5.21 -12.50
CA ALA A 45 19.01 5.99 -13.71
C ALA A 45 20.47 6.48 -13.85
N GLU A 46 21.17 6.64 -12.71
CA GLU A 46 22.56 7.08 -12.66
C GLU A 46 23.55 5.91 -12.70
N MET A 47 23.11 4.67 -12.44
CA MET A 47 23.96 3.49 -12.43
C MET A 47 24.25 2.97 -13.84
N SER A 48 25.44 2.39 -14.02
CA SER A 48 25.72 1.55 -15.19
C SER A 48 24.78 0.34 -15.23
N ASP A 49 24.56 -0.23 -16.42
CA ASP A 49 23.66 -1.38 -16.59
C ASP A 49 24.08 -2.59 -15.74
N GLY A 50 25.37 -2.84 -15.61
CA GLY A 50 25.90 -3.91 -14.75
C GLY A 50 25.61 -3.69 -13.28
N ALA A 51 25.88 -2.49 -12.75
CA ALA A 51 25.63 -2.13 -11.35
C ALA A 51 24.13 -2.16 -11.04
N ARG A 52 23.30 -1.62 -11.93
CA ARG A 52 21.83 -1.66 -11.82
C ARG A 52 21.30 -3.10 -11.80
N GLY A 53 21.78 -3.97 -12.70
CA GLY A 53 21.41 -5.37 -12.71
C GLY A 53 21.80 -6.11 -11.43
N GLU A 54 22.97 -5.83 -10.88
CA GLU A 54 23.40 -6.40 -9.61
C GLU A 54 22.56 -5.91 -8.43
N ALA A 55 22.26 -4.61 -8.37
CA ALA A 55 21.39 -4.03 -7.34
C ALA A 55 19.97 -4.60 -7.41
N LEU A 56 19.40 -4.78 -8.62
CA LEU A 56 18.11 -5.44 -8.82
C LEU A 56 18.09 -6.85 -8.21
N ARG A 57 19.09 -7.66 -8.51
CA ARG A 57 19.15 -9.05 -8.05
C ARG A 57 19.44 -9.20 -6.57
N LYS A 58 20.29 -8.33 -6.00
CA LYS A 58 20.76 -8.48 -4.62
C LYS A 58 19.99 -7.63 -3.61
N ILE A 59 19.66 -6.40 -3.95
CA ILE A 59 18.99 -5.45 -3.04
C ILE A 59 17.49 -5.46 -3.26
N THR A 60 17.05 -5.16 -4.49
CA THR A 60 15.62 -4.98 -4.78
C THR A 60 14.84 -6.25 -4.53
N TRP A 61 15.38 -7.43 -4.91
CA TRP A 61 14.69 -8.70 -4.68
C TRP A 61 14.44 -8.99 -3.20
N ARG A 62 15.42 -8.72 -2.34
CA ARG A 62 15.27 -8.87 -0.89
C ARG A 62 14.29 -7.84 -0.31
N ALA A 63 14.41 -6.60 -0.73
CA ALA A 63 13.50 -5.53 -0.32
C ALA A 63 12.04 -5.81 -0.71
N LEU A 64 11.81 -6.35 -1.91
CA LEU A 64 10.47 -6.76 -2.37
C LEU A 64 9.89 -7.92 -1.55
N TRP A 65 10.72 -8.84 -1.07
CA TRP A 65 10.28 -9.90 -0.17
C TRP A 65 9.73 -9.32 1.15
N TRP A 66 10.47 -8.42 1.78
CA TRP A 66 10.04 -7.71 2.99
C TRP A 66 8.80 -6.84 2.72
N PHE A 67 8.80 -6.14 1.61
CA PHE A 67 7.70 -5.26 1.19
C PHE A 67 6.36 -5.99 1.12
N ARG A 68 6.30 -7.13 0.46
CA ARG A 68 5.04 -7.88 0.30
C ARG A 68 4.54 -8.46 1.62
N TRP A 69 5.46 -8.99 2.46
CA TRP A 69 5.08 -9.55 3.74
C TRP A 69 4.70 -8.47 4.76
N ALA A 70 5.36 -7.35 4.73
CA ALA A 70 5.01 -6.19 5.53
C ALA A 70 3.62 -5.64 5.14
N ALA A 71 3.29 -5.59 3.85
CA ALA A 71 1.95 -5.22 3.37
C ALA A 71 0.87 -6.18 3.91
N LEU A 72 1.10 -7.49 3.84
CA LEU A 72 0.19 -8.49 4.39
C LEU A 72 0.09 -8.37 5.92
N GLY A 73 1.21 -8.26 6.61
CA GLY A 73 1.27 -8.09 8.06
C GLY A 73 0.50 -6.86 8.53
N THR A 74 0.66 -5.73 7.83
CA THR A 74 -0.09 -4.50 8.13
C THR A 74 -1.59 -4.68 7.91
N TRP A 75 -1.98 -5.32 6.83
CA TRP A 75 -3.39 -5.58 6.53
C TRP A 75 -4.04 -6.52 7.56
N VAL A 76 -3.40 -7.64 7.88
CA VAL A 76 -3.89 -8.61 8.88
C VAL A 76 -3.99 -7.98 10.26
N THR A 77 -2.95 -7.26 10.70
CA THR A 77 -2.97 -6.58 12.00
C THR A 77 -3.98 -5.45 12.05
N GLY A 78 -4.25 -4.78 10.92
CA GLY A 78 -5.33 -3.81 10.79
C GLY A 78 -6.71 -4.43 11.04
N ILE A 79 -6.99 -5.59 10.45
CA ILE A 79 -8.22 -6.37 10.72
C ILE A 79 -8.27 -6.77 12.20
N TRP A 80 -7.17 -7.28 12.74
CA TRP A 80 -7.09 -7.65 14.15
C TRP A 80 -7.47 -6.48 15.08
N ILE A 81 -6.94 -5.28 14.82
CA ILE A 81 -7.25 -4.09 15.61
C ILE A 81 -8.75 -3.76 15.55
N LEU A 82 -9.37 -3.83 14.37
CA LEU A 82 -10.79 -3.56 14.21
C LEU A 82 -11.64 -4.57 15.00
N ILE A 83 -11.29 -5.84 14.96
CA ILE A 83 -11.97 -6.89 15.71
C ILE A 83 -11.77 -6.69 17.21
N ALA A 84 -10.54 -6.44 17.66
CA ALA A 84 -10.19 -6.26 19.06
C ALA A 84 -10.78 -4.98 19.70
N GLN A 85 -11.15 -3.99 18.89
CA GLN A 85 -11.87 -2.81 19.35
C GLN A 85 -13.37 -3.02 19.45
N GLU A 86 -13.88 -4.21 19.15
CA GLU A 86 -15.32 -4.50 19.08
C GLU A 86 -16.07 -3.44 18.26
N VAL A 87 -15.53 -3.10 17.09
CA VAL A 87 -16.06 -2.05 16.26
C VAL A 87 -17.48 -2.40 15.83
N ARG A 88 -18.45 -1.65 16.31
CA ARG A 88 -19.88 -1.82 16.01
C ARG A 88 -20.31 -0.94 14.83
N GLY A 89 -21.43 -1.28 14.23
CA GLY A 89 -21.96 -0.55 13.06
C GLY A 89 -22.10 0.95 13.26
N ASP A 90 -22.41 1.39 14.49
CA ASP A 90 -22.54 2.81 14.81
C ASP A 90 -21.20 3.55 14.81
N TYR A 91 -20.10 2.87 15.13
CA TYR A 91 -18.76 3.47 15.01
C TYR A 91 -18.46 3.89 13.58
N PHE A 92 -18.80 3.05 12.57
CA PHE A 92 -18.54 3.36 11.17
C PHE A 92 -19.35 4.55 10.63
N ARG A 93 -20.39 4.99 11.36
CA ARG A 93 -21.17 6.19 11.04
C ARG A 93 -20.53 7.46 11.64
N SER A 94 -19.63 7.33 12.60
CA SER A 94 -18.92 8.45 13.21
C SER A 94 -17.84 9.01 12.28
N ALA A 95 -17.40 10.24 12.56
CA ALA A 95 -16.28 10.86 11.83
C ALA A 95 -14.98 10.04 11.93
N ALA A 96 -14.70 9.45 13.11
CA ALA A 96 -13.55 8.55 13.30
C ALA A 96 -13.70 7.25 12.50
N GLY A 97 -14.89 6.64 12.53
CA GLY A 97 -15.18 5.41 11.82
C GLY A 97 -15.16 5.57 10.30
N MET A 98 -15.62 6.71 9.78
CA MET A 98 -15.46 7.03 8.34
C MET A 98 -13.99 7.12 7.96
N GLY A 99 -13.17 7.81 8.76
CA GLY A 99 -11.74 7.92 8.52
C GLY A 99 -11.06 6.56 8.45
N ILE A 100 -11.30 5.68 9.45
CA ILE A 100 -10.69 4.35 9.44
C ILE A 100 -11.19 3.49 8.26
N SER A 101 -12.45 3.66 7.83
CA SER A 101 -12.99 2.95 6.68
C SER A 101 -12.30 3.36 5.38
N PHE A 102 -12.03 4.64 5.17
CA PHE A 102 -11.24 5.13 4.04
C PHE A 102 -9.80 4.63 4.10
N GLY A 103 -9.17 4.71 5.26
CA GLY A 103 -7.84 4.15 5.49
C GLY A 103 -7.79 2.65 5.19
N PHE A 104 -8.79 1.88 5.64
CA PHE A 104 -8.87 0.45 5.37
C PHE A 104 -9.08 0.13 3.90
N LEU A 105 -9.93 0.89 3.20
CA LEU A 105 -10.14 0.74 1.75
C LEU A 105 -8.85 0.98 0.98
N LEU A 106 -8.16 2.09 1.25
CA LEU A 106 -6.88 2.41 0.62
C LEU A 106 -5.82 1.35 0.92
N GLY A 107 -5.68 0.95 2.19
CA GLY A 107 -4.74 -0.09 2.61
C GLY A 107 -5.01 -1.43 1.94
N THR A 108 -6.28 -1.81 1.78
CA THR A 108 -6.68 -3.03 1.08
C THR A 108 -6.32 -2.97 -0.41
N THR A 109 -6.63 -1.85 -1.08
CA THR A 109 -6.27 -1.63 -2.49
C THR A 109 -4.75 -1.69 -2.68
N MET A 110 -4.00 -0.99 -1.83
CA MET A 110 -2.54 -0.99 -1.88
C MET A 110 -1.94 -2.37 -1.63
N ALA A 111 -2.46 -3.13 -0.67
CA ALA A 111 -2.00 -4.50 -0.39
C ALA A 111 -2.34 -5.44 -1.56
N ALA A 112 -3.52 -5.30 -2.16
CA ALA A 112 -3.90 -6.04 -3.37
C ALA A 112 -2.94 -5.73 -4.53
N ASN A 113 -2.58 -4.47 -4.74
CA ASN A 113 -1.58 -4.07 -5.73
C ASN A 113 -0.22 -4.74 -5.50
N VAL A 114 0.22 -4.82 -4.24
CA VAL A 114 1.50 -5.49 -3.92
C VAL A 114 1.46 -6.95 -4.31
N TRP A 115 0.42 -7.68 -3.95
CA TRP A 115 0.36 -9.12 -4.14
C TRP A 115 -0.08 -9.56 -5.53
N MET A 116 -1.01 -8.83 -6.15
CA MET A 116 -1.62 -9.23 -7.42
C MET A 116 -0.98 -8.56 -8.65
N VAL A 117 -0.31 -7.42 -8.46
CA VAL A 117 0.26 -6.65 -9.58
C VAL A 117 1.77 -6.51 -9.46
N ILE A 118 2.26 -5.90 -8.39
CA ILE A 118 3.68 -5.54 -8.26
C ILE A 118 4.54 -6.80 -8.15
N TRP A 119 4.22 -7.69 -7.23
CA TRP A 119 5.01 -8.89 -6.99
C TRP A 119 5.09 -9.83 -8.21
N PRO A 120 3.97 -10.20 -8.88
CA PRO A 120 4.05 -11.03 -10.08
C PRO A 120 4.83 -10.37 -11.22
N ALA A 121 4.65 -9.07 -11.42
CA ALA A 121 5.33 -8.33 -12.46
C ALA A 121 6.84 -8.19 -12.19
N GLN A 122 7.23 -7.94 -10.95
CA GLN A 122 8.64 -7.88 -10.56
C GLN A 122 9.35 -9.24 -10.66
N LYS A 123 8.66 -10.35 -10.43
CA LYS A 123 9.22 -11.69 -10.70
C LYS A 123 9.65 -11.86 -12.15
N ILE A 124 8.84 -11.38 -13.09
CA ILE A 124 9.16 -11.43 -14.53
C ILE A 124 10.35 -10.51 -14.83
N ALA A 125 10.30 -9.26 -14.39
CA ALA A 125 11.33 -8.27 -14.70
C ALA A 125 12.70 -8.64 -14.11
N ILE A 126 12.74 -9.06 -12.84
CA ILE A 126 13.99 -9.44 -12.18
C ILE A 126 14.45 -10.80 -12.66
N GLY A 127 13.55 -11.76 -12.90
CA GLY A 127 13.89 -13.07 -13.46
C GLY A 127 14.56 -12.94 -14.82
N SER A 128 14.09 -12.05 -15.69
CA SER A 128 14.75 -11.72 -16.96
C SER A 128 16.17 -11.16 -16.73
N SER A 129 16.36 -10.25 -15.76
CA SER A 129 17.69 -9.74 -15.44
C SER A 129 18.64 -10.81 -14.91
N VAL A 130 18.12 -11.79 -14.16
CA VAL A 130 18.91 -12.95 -13.72
C VAL A 130 19.30 -13.81 -14.90
N ALA A 131 18.37 -14.20 -15.77
CA ALA A 131 18.64 -15.02 -16.95
C ALA A 131 19.75 -14.41 -17.84
N VAL A 132 19.64 -13.11 -18.16
CA VAL A 132 20.67 -12.40 -18.94
C VAL A 132 22.03 -12.41 -18.22
N SER A 133 22.07 -12.27 -16.92
CA SER A 133 23.33 -12.31 -16.17
C SER A 133 24.01 -13.68 -16.15
N GLU A 134 23.25 -14.73 -16.42
CA GLU A 134 23.70 -16.13 -16.53
C GLU A 134 23.97 -16.56 -17.98
N GLY A 135 23.96 -15.60 -18.91
CA GLY A 135 24.21 -15.85 -20.35
C GLY A 135 22.99 -16.33 -21.14
N GLY A 136 21.79 -16.27 -20.54
CA GLY A 136 20.53 -16.56 -21.20
C GLY A 136 19.93 -15.35 -21.92
N GLU A 137 18.76 -15.55 -22.52
CA GLU A 137 18.03 -14.49 -23.22
C GLU A 137 17.11 -13.69 -22.29
N ALA A 138 16.87 -12.42 -22.67
CA ALA A 138 15.93 -11.56 -21.97
C ALA A 138 14.48 -12.00 -22.24
N ASP A 139 13.66 -12.03 -21.19
CA ASP A 139 12.22 -12.27 -21.35
C ASP A 139 11.56 -11.07 -22.05
N PRO A 140 10.92 -11.27 -23.21
CA PRO A 140 10.28 -10.19 -23.97
C PRO A 140 9.13 -9.53 -23.21
N ALA A 141 8.55 -10.18 -22.19
CA ALA A 141 7.51 -9.61 -21.34
C ALA A 141 8.07 -8.69 -20.23
N ALA A 142 9.38 -8.71 -19.96
CA ALA A 142 9.99 -7.99 -18.84
C ALA A 142 9.79 -6.46 -18.89
N PRO A 143 9.92 -5.74 -20.03
CA PRO A 143 9.71 -4.31 -20.06
C PRO A 143 8.25 -3.90 -19.71
N ALA A 144 7.28 -4.64 -20.25
CA ALA A 144 5.86 -4.40 -19.97
C ALA A 144 5.52 -4.71 -18.50
N ALA A 145 6.09 -5.78 -17.96
CA ALA A 145 5.94 -6.15 -16.55
C ALA A 145 6.54 -5.08 -15.63
N ALA A 146 7.75 -4.60 -15.91
CA ALA A 146 8.39 -3.54 -15.14
C ALA A 146 7.57 -2.24 -15.15
N LYS A 147 7.04 -1.83 -16.31
CA LYS A 147 6.16 -0.65 -16.44
C LYS A 147 4.89 -0.81 -15.60
N ARG A 148 4.26 -1.98 -15.64
CA ARG A 148 3.06 -2.29 -14.86
C ARG A 148 3.32 -2.22 -13.35
N ALA A 149 4.41 -2.83 -12.88
CA ALA A 149 4.80 -2.79 -11.48
C ALA A 149 5.10 -1.37 -11.00
N ALA A 150 5.83 -0.59 -11.79
CA ALA A 150 6.16 0.80 -11.46
C ALA A 150 4.90 1.66 -11.30
N ARG A 151 3.91 1.54 -12.18
CA ARG A 151 2.67 2.31 -12.08
C ARG A 151 1.82 1.94 -10.88
N ALA A 152 1.66 0.64 -10.61
CA ALA A 152 0.98 0.18 -9.41
C ALA A 152 1.71 0.65 -8.13
N SER A 153 3.03 0.69 -8.13
CA SER A 153 3.82 1.22 -7.02
C SER A 153 3.64 2.72 -6.83
N ARG A 154 3.58 3.50 -7.90
CA ARG A 154 3.36 4.95 -7.84
C ARG A 154 1.95 5.32 -7.34
N VAL A 155 0.91 4.62 -7.79
CA VAL A 155 -0.44 4.86 -7.26
C VAL A 155 -0.52 4.47 -5.78
N ASN A 156 0.15 3.40 -5.36
CA ASN A 156 0.28 3.08 -3.94
C ASN A 156 0.98 4.20 -3.17
N THR A 157 2.02 4.83 -3.73
CA THR A 157 2.68 5.99 -3.10
C THR A 157 1.71 7.15 -2.94
N LEU A 158 0.91 7.44 -3.96
CA LEU A 158 -0.12 8.48 -3.88
C LEU A 158 -1.18 8.15 -2.82
N PHE A 159 -1.65 6.91 -2.77
CA PHE A 159 -2.65 6.46 -1.80
C PHE A 159 -2.11 6.40 -0.37
N SER A 160 -0.81 6.24 -0.18
CA SER A 160 -0.21 6.19 1.16
C SER A 160 -0.37 7.50 1.93
N ILE A 161 -0.42 8.64 1.25
CA ILE A 161 -0.58 9.96 1.89
C ILE A 161 -1.93 10.07 2.61
N PRO A 162 -3.08 9.94 1.91
CA PRO A 162 -4.37 9.93 2.60
C PRO A 162 -4.57 8.71 3.51
N LEU A 163 -3.96 7.56 3.22
CA LEU A 163 -3.99 6.40 4.11
C LEU A 163 -3.46 6.75 5.51
N ILE A 164 -2.24 7.28 5.58
CA ILE A 164 -1.60 7.67 6.85
C ILE A 164 -2.42 8.75 7.55
N PHE A 165 -2.93 9.73 6.79
CA PHE A 165 -3.80 10.76 7.35
C PHE A 165 -5.05 10.16 8.00
N PHE A 166 -5.74 9.24 7.34
CA PHE A 166 -6.96 8.63 7.89
C PHE A 166 -6.69 7.69 9.07
N MET A 167 -5.53 7.02 9.12
CA MET A 167 -5.11 6.26 10.30
C MET A 167 -4.88 7.19 11.50
N MET A 168 -4.20 8.30 11.30
CA MET A 168 -4.01 9.34 12.32
C MET A 168 -5.34 9.98 12.71
N TRP A 169 -6.19 10.33 11.75
CA TRP A 169 -7.51 10.91 11.98
C TRP A 169 -8.37 10.04 12.90
N ALA A 170 -8.50 8.76 12.55
CA ALA A 170 -9.32 7.83 13.33
C ALA A 170 -8.83 7.65 14.78
N SER A 171 -7.52 7.71 15.00
CA SER A 171 -6.89 7.49 16.31
C SER A 171 -6.91 8.72 17.21
N HIS A 172 -6.75 9.92 16.63
CA HIS A 172 -6.46 11.13 17.40
C HIS A 172 -7.51 12.24 17.24
N PHE A 173 -8.09 12.44 16.07
CA PHE A 173 -8.91 13.62 15.78
C PHE A 173 -10.38 13.31 15.57
N GLY A 174 -10.71 12.22 14.90
CA GLY A 174 -12.08 11.95 14.44
C GLY A 174 -13.13 11.86 15.56
N ARG A 175 -12.71 11.56 16.79
CA ARG A 175 -13.59 11.51 17.96
C ARG A 175 -14.04 12.90 18.45
N ASN A 176 -13.31 13.95 18.09
CA ASN A 176 -13.61 15.33 18.46
C ASN A 176 -14.67 15.97 17.55
N PHE A 177 -15.06 15.29 16.50
CA PHE A 177 -16.05 15.74 15.53
C PHE A 177 -17.36 14.99 15.72
N GLY A 178 -18.47 15.69 15.54
CA GLY A 178 -19.81 15.10 15.56
C GLY A 178 -20.02 14.09 14.43
N ASN A 179 -21.07 13.29 14.55
CA ASN A 179 -21.43 12.35 13.51
C ASN A 179 -21.98 13.08 12.28
N PRO A 180 -21.39 12.91 11.10
CA PRO A 180 -21.89 13.54 9.90
C PRO A 180 -23.30 13.02 9.57
N GLU A 181 -24.16 13.86 9.02
CA GLU A 181 -25.47 13.46 8.52
C GLU A 181 -25.38 12.40 7.40
N ALA A 182 -26.44 11.62 7.25
CA ALA A 182 -26.47 10.52 6.28
C ALA A 182 -26.17 10.97 4.85
N GLY A 183 -26.74 12.09 4.41
CA GLY A 183 -26.49 12.66 3.08
C GLY A 183 -25.02 13.03 2.87
N THR A 184 -24.44 13.69 3.85
CA THR A 184 -23.01 14.07 3.85
C THR A 184 -22.11 12.83 3.78
N ARG A 185 -22.38 11.79 4.57
CA ARG A 185 -21.63 10.53 4.53
C ARG A 185 -21.66 9.89 3.14
N ILE A 186 -22.83 9.77 2.55
CA ILE A 186 -23.01 9.18 1.22
C ILE A 186 -22.23 9.98 0.18
N THR A 187 -22.35 11.30 0.20
CA THR A 187 -21.63 12.18 -0.74
C THR A 187 -20.12 12.01 -0.63
N ILE A 188 -19.57 12.03 0.60
CA ILE A 188 -18.13 11.83 0.82
C ILE A 188 -17.68 10.46 0.31
N TRP A 189 -18.45 9.39 0.59
CA TRP A 189 -18.15 8.05 0.09
C TRP A 189 -18.13 7.96 -1.42
N ILE A 190 -19.11 8.57 -2.09
CA ILE A 190 -19.18 8.58 -3.55
C ILE A 190 -17.98 9.34 -4.14
N VAL A 191 -17.72 10.55 -3.66
CA VAL A 191 -16.63 11.38 -4.17
C VAL A 191 -15.27 10.71 -3.94
N PHE A 192 -15.00 10.28 -2.71
CA PHE A 192 -13.73 9.63 -2.37
C PHE A 192 -13.55 8.31 -3.12
N GLY A 193 -14.60 7.50 -3.17
CA GLY A 193 -14.59 6.22 -3.87
C GLY A 193 -14.37 6.38 -5.37
N LEU A 194 -15.04 7.35 -6.01
CA LEU A 194 -14.85 7.62 -7.44
C LEU A 194 -13.43 8.11 -7.75
N ILE A 195 -12.90 9.03 -6.96
CA ILE A 195 -11.51 9.51 -7.14
C ILE A 195 -10.54 8.33 -7.03
N GLY A 196 -10.62 7.55 -5.95
CA GLY A 196 -9.76 6.39 -5.74
C GLY A 196 -9.87 5.36 -6.86
N LEU A 197 -11.11 5.04 -7.28
CA LEU A 197 -11.36 4.08 -8.35
C LEU A 197 -10.78 4.55 -9.70
N VAL A 198 -10.99 5.81 -10.06
CA VAL A 198 -10.46 6.38 -11.31
C VAL A 198 -8.93 6.37 -11.30
N MET A 199 -8.31 6.73 -10.19
CA MET A 199 -6.84 6.69 -10.04
C MET A 199 -6.30 5.27 -10.17
N GLU A 200 -6.92 4.31 -9.49
CA GLU A 200 -6.52 2.90 -9.53
C GLU A 200 -6.68 2.30 -10.94
N LEU A 201 -7.84 2.46 -11.55
CA LEU A 201 -8.10 1.92 -12.89
C LEU A 201 -7.21 2.57 -13.97
N SER A 202 -6.87 3.86 -13.80
CA SER A 202 -5.91 4.55 -14.67
C SER A 202 -4.51 3.97 -14.53
N ALA A 203 -4.04 3.78 -13.29
CA ALA A 203 -2.73 3.20 -13.00
C ALA A 203 -2.59 1.78 -13.55
N LEU A 204 -3.65 0.98 -13.46
CA LEU A 204 -3.72 -0.37 -14.00
C LEU A 204 -3.93 -0.42 -15.53
N GLY A 205 -4.05 0.73 -16.20
CA GLY A 205 -4.27 0.83 -17.65
C GLY A 205 -5.67 0.40 -18.11
N ARG A 206 -6.62 0.29 -17.18
CA ARG A 206 -8.01 -0.11 -17.47
C ARG A 206 -8.85 1.03 -18.06
N ILE A 207 -8.46 2.27 -17.80
CA ILE A 207 -9.07 3.48 -18.36
C ILE A 207 -8.04 4.17 -19.25
N GLY A 208 -8.29 4.23 -20.55
CA GLY A 208 -7.43 4.94 -21.51
C GLY A 208 -6.02 4.36 -21.70
N GLY A 209 -5.79 3.10 -21.30
CA GLY A 209 -4.48 2.45 -21.37
C GLY A 209 -3.46 3.01 -20.36
N TYR A 210 -2.21 2.56 -20.46
CA TYR A 210 -1.16 3.02 -19.54
C TYR A 210 -0.68 4.46 -19.82
N ASP A 211 -0.86 4.99 -21.01
CA ASP A 211 -0.39 6.33 -21.41
C ASP A 211 -1.50 7.39 -21.40
N ASN A 212 -2.53 7.18 -20.57
CA ASN A 212 -3.63 8.11 -20.40
C ASN A 212 -3.20 9.43 -19.73
N ALA A 213 -4.06 10.46 -19.83
CA ALA A 213 -3.76 11.80 -19.33
C ALA A 213 -3.52 11.85 -17.80
N ILE A 214 -4.25 11.02 -17.02
CA ILE A 214 -4.11 10.95 -15.55
C ILE A 214 -2.73 10.41 -15.20
N ASN A 215 -2.32 9.30 -15.83
CA ASN A 215 -1.00 8.73 -15.60
C ASN A 215 0.12 9.70 -15.97
N LYS A 216 0.02 10.36 -17.11
CA LYS A 216 1.00 11.37 -17.54
C LYS A 216 1.08 12.57 -16.60
N LEU A 217 -0.06 13.01 -16.07
CA LEU A 217 -0.12 14.17 -15.19
C LEU A 217 0.36 13.87 -13.78
N VAL A 218 -0.02 12.70 -13.23
CA VAL A 218 0.10 12.36 -11.80
C VAL A 218 1.18 11.33 -11.53
N LEU A 219 1.34 10.32 -12.38
CA LEU A 219 2.21 9.18 -12.10
C LEU A 219 3.53 9.17 -12.88
N ASP A 220 3.65 9.90 -13.98
CA ASP A 220 4.83 9.86 -14.87
C ASP A 220 5.80 11.03 -14.67
N LYS A 221 5.47 12.03 -13.85
CA LYS A 221 6.28 13.25 -13.66
C LYS A 221 7.34 13.15 -12.55
N HIS A 222 7.64 11.94 -12.08
CA HIS A 222 8.64 11.74 -11.01
C HIS A 222 9.66 10.69 -11.40
#